data_2a4578f1005518e6311fb4cae3d6be4e
#
_entry.id   2a4578f1005518e6311fb4cae3d6be4e
#
_cell.length_a   1.000
_cell.length_b   1.000
_cell.length_c   1.000
_cell.angle_alpha   90.00
_cell.angle_beta   90.00
_cell.angle_gamma   90.00
#
_symmetry.space_group_name_H-M   'P 1'
#
loop_
_entity.id
_entity.type
_entity.pdbx_description
1 polymer ?
#
loop_
_entity_poly.entity_id
_entity_poly.type
_entity_poly.pdbx_seq_one_letter_code
_entity_poly.pdbx_strand_id
1 'polypeptide(L)'
;MKKRWAAVLLLLALLAGCGSPAAQNKTVLGAWREAGPGSTAAEKTQLVLRLTHSSSEQSAANDAAQAMKTRLEAISGGTMSIEIFANDSLGSLNDAWNSFGNGTVDLRIGTADIPQQGAIMWLPLLADTDKDTLQAACGQGGALRSLFEEYSLEKNSLVLGVLPMQYRVLASNIPVENKENMRQLTMRTIGNGGDNAYWQILCGKTKDVNVQKLALALQQKEVNACDNTLTNLVEYGTYKQVRYLTKLADRVYFDTILMNRQRMDSLTESQQQWVRDAAAYAERTISEAQPGREKAALEKITAQGVQVYELSEADQSGIRSATRDAIRQEYAQRLGQEELEKILQAAGAQTGDTEKTQEG
;
A
#
# COMPACT_ATOMS: atom_id res chain seq x y z
N MET A 1 9.41 49.75 60.04
CA MET A 1 10.52 49.50 61.00
C MET A 1 11.41 48.38 60.46
N LYS A 2 12.64 48.73 60.22
CA LYS A 2 13.91 47.97 60.30
C LYS A 2 14.02 46.66 59.48
N LYS A 3 14.77 46.69 58.32
CA LYS A 3 16.21 46.40 58.18
C LYS A 3 16.52 44.90 58.31
N ARG A 4 17.22 44.19 57.39
CA ARG A 4 18.60 44.35 56.82
C ARG A 4 18.78 43.26 55.78
N TRP A 5 19.22 43.43 54.59
CA TRP A 5 20.58 43.53 54.02
C TRP A 5 21.52 42.32 54.30
N ALA A 6 22.00 41.86 53.18
CA ALA A 6 23.28 41.20 52.85
C ALA A 6 23.16 39.69 52.68
N ALA A 7 23.73 39.03 51.70
CA ALA A 7 24.98 39.27 51.00
C ALA A 7 24.98 38.65 49.60
N VAL A 8 25.64 39.37 48.74
CA VAL A 8 26.16 38.95 47.43
C VAL A 8 27.28 37.96 47.62
N LEU A 9 27.24 36.86 46.83
CA LEU A 9 28.46 36.20 46.40
C LEU A 9 28.30 35.68 44.99
N LEU A 10 29.10 36.23 44.11
CA LEU A 10 29.38 35.84 42.75
C LEU A 10 29.78 34.36 42.68
N LEU A 11 29.23 33.66 41.73
CA LEU A 11 29.94 32.60 41.05
C LEU A 11 29.55 32.63 39.56
N LEU A 12 30.44 33.23 38.80
CA LEU A 12 30.54 33.08 37.35
C LEU A 12 30.96 31.65 37.07
N ALA A 13 30.10 30.86 36.41
CA ALA A 13 30.53 29.67 35.68
C ALA A 13 29.56 29.33 34.56
N LEU A 14 30.03 29.60 33.34
CA LEU A 14 29.75 28.86 32.12
C LEU A 14 28.29 28.85 31.63
N LEU A 15 27.95 29.83 30.86
CA LEU A 15 26.99 29.75 29.76
C LEU A 15 27.52 28.75 28.72
N ALA A 16 27.21 27.48 28.90
CA ALA A 16 27.17 26.52 27.80
C ALA A 16 25.77 26.60 27.18
N GLY A 17 25.69 27.22 26.02
CA GLY A 17 24.46 27.40 25.27
C GLY A 17 23.80 26.06 24.94
N CYS A 18 22.60 25.86 25.43
CA CYS A 18 21.65 24.95 24.83
C CYS A 18 21.10 25.58 23.53
N GLY A 19 21.88 25.52 22.48
CA GLY A 19 21.38 25.67 21.12
C GLY A 19 20.60 24.40 20.79
N SER A 20 19.29 24.52 20.64
CA SER A 20 18.52 23.51 19.96
C SER A 20 19.17 23.21 18.61
N PRO A 21 19.42 21.95 18.27
CA PRO A 21 19.85 21.65 16.91
C PRO A 21 18.66 21.93 16.01
N ALA A 22 18.70 23.08 15.32
CA ALA A 22 17.94 23.21 14.08
C ALA A 22 18.31 22.00 13.21
N ALA A 23 17.32 21.22 12.85
CA ALA A 23 17.45 20.08 11.96
C ALA A 23 18.17 20.55 10.67
N GLN A 24 19.47 20.35 10.63
CA GLN A 24 20.20 20.40 9.38
C GLN A 24 19.87 19.11 8.64
N ASN A 25 18.84 19.19 7.81
CA ASN A 25 18.62 18.27 6.70
C ASN A 25 19.78 18.45 5.70
N LYS A 26 20.98 18.12 6.11
CA LYS A 26 22.12 17.96 5.22
C LYS A 26 22.22 16.48 4.91
N THR A 27 21.64 16.14 3.73
CA THR A 27 22.17 15.09 2.85
C THR A 27 22.83 13.91 3.56
N VAL A 28 22.02 12.95 3.98
CA VAL A 28 22.49 11.59 4.32
C VAL A 28 23.16 10.91 3.10
N LEU A 29 23.06 11.52 1.92
CA LEU A 29 23.59 11.01 0.65
C LEU A 29 25.07 11.29 0.40
N GLY A 30 25.75 12.09 1.25
CA GLY A 30 27.16 12.48 1.04
C GLY A 30 28.20 11.77 1.90
N ALA A 31 27.82 11.02 2.93
CA ALA A 31 28.73 10.51 3.96
C ALA A 31 29.33 9.12 3.67
N TRP A 32 29.11 8.55 2.49
CA TRP A 32 29.50 7.16 2.18
C TRP A 32 30.76 7.04 1.32
N ARG A 33 31.55 8.08 1.19
CA ARG A 33 32.86 8.00 0.54
C ARG A 33 33.91 8.47 1.51
N GLU A 34 34.46 7.56 2.29
CA GLU A 34 35.84 7.55 2.77
C GLU A 34 35.97 6.51 3.89
N ALA A 35 36.23 5.26 3.51
CA ALA A 35 36.83 4.33 4.44
C ALA A 35 38.34 4.50 4.31
N GLY A 36 38.99 4.87 5.40
CA GLY A 36 40.44 4.97 5.48
C GLY A 36 41.14 3.61 5.36
N PRO A 37 42.44 3.57 4.96
CA PRO A 37 43.14 2.34 4.70
C PRO A 37 43.61 1.68 6.00
N GLY A 38 43.20 0.43 6.23
CA GLY A 38 43.78 -0.38 7.28
C GLY A 38 42.96 -1.53 7.80
N SER A 39 42.70 -2.55 6.97
CA SER A 39 42.48 -3.93 7.47
C SER A 39 42.71 -4.94 6.35
N THR A 40 43.62 -5.87 6.59
CA THR A 40 44.06 -6.93 5.69
C THR A 40 43.16 -8.16 5.76
N ALA A 41 41.85 -7.94 5.61
CA ALA A 41 40.89 -8.92 5.10
C ALA A 41 40.21 -8.18 3.96
N ALA A 42 40.24 -8.69 2.75
CA ALA A 42 39.51 -8.11 1.65
C ALA A 42 38.01 -8.04 2.08
N GLU A 43 37.57 -6.86 2.57
CA GLU A 43 36.17 -6.57 2.75
C GLU A 43 35.53 -6.76 1.38
N LYS A 44 34.81 -7.87 1.23
CA LYS A 44 33.94 -8.05 0.06
C LYS A 44 33.02 -6.86 0.03
N THR A 45 33.24 -5.93 -0.90
CA THR A 45 32.36 -4.77 -1.09
C THR A 45 30.96 -5.30 -1.30
N GLN A 46 30.12 -5.14 -0.28
CA GLN A 46 28.73 -5.59 -0.33
C GLN A 46 27.93 -4.61 -1.20
N LEU A 47 27.24 -5.14 -2.19
CA LEU A 47 26.28 -4.37 -2.98
C LEU A 47 24.98 -4.21 -2.17
N VAL A 48 24.65 -2.99 -1.77
CA VAL A 48 23.44 -2.70 -1.01
C VAL A 48 22.38 -2.10 -1.93
N LEU A 49 21.21 -2.74 -2.02
CA LEU A 49 20.01 -2.20 -2.65
C LEU A 49 19.19 -1.46 -1.61
N ARG A 50 18.61 -0.32 -2.00
CA ARG A 50 17.73 0.48 -1.15
C ARG A 50 16.29 0.20 -1.46
N LEU A 51 15.52 -0.21 -0.45
CA LEU A 51 14.11 -0.54 -0.54
C LEU A 51 13.28 0.40 0.33
N THR A 52 12.21 0.99 -0.21
CA THR A 52 11.28 1.83 0.55
C THR A 52 9.85 1.29 0.52
N HIS A 53 9.12 1.56 1.59
CA HIS A 53 7.67 1.38 1.68
C HIS A 53 7.04 2.34 2.71
N SER A 54 5.75 2.67 2.49
CA SER A 54 5.01 3.62 3.33
C SER A 54 4.36 2.98 4.56
N SER A 55 4.33 1.66 4.61
CA SER A 55 3.66 0.89 5.67
C SER A 55 4.53 0.79 6.93
N SER A 56 3.90 0.44 8.06
CA SER A 56 4.60 0.27 9.34
C SER A 56 5.56 -0.93 9.34
N GLU A 57 6.43 -0.98 10.34
CA GLU A 57 7.34 -2.13 10.55
C GLU A 57 6.62 -3.43 10.91
N GLN A 58 5.33 -3.40 11.26
CA GLN A 58 4.50 -4.57 11.54
C GLN A 58 3.64 -5.01 10.34
N SER A 59 3.81 -4.38 9.20
CA SER A 59 3.02 -4.62 8.00
C SER A 59 3.49 -5.84 7.19
N ALA A 60 2.62 -6.33 6.31
CA ALA A 60 2.98 -7.34 5.33
C ALA A 60 4.07 -6.84 4.35
N ALA A 61 4.07 -5.54 4.02
CA ALA A 61 5.10 -4.93 3.18
C ALA A 61 6.48 -4.99 3.84
N ASN A 62 6.57 -4.70 5.14
CA ASN A 62 7.84 -4.82 5.87
C ASN A 62 8.30 -6.28 6.01
N ASP A 63 7.39 -7.20 6.30
CA ASP A 63 7.72 -8.62 6.36
C ASP A 63 8.21 -9.13 5.00
N ALA A 64 7.62 -8.68 3.89
CA ALA A 64 8.11 -8.97 2.54
C ALA A 64 9.52 -8.41 2.31
N ALA A 65 9.77 -7.16 2.72
CA ALA A 65 11.08 -6.54 2.62
C ALA A 65 12.15 -7.30 3.41
N GLN A 66 11.84 -7.72 4.65
CA GLN A 66 12.74 -8.51 5.49
C GLN A 66 12.98 -9.92 4.93
N ALA A 67 11.93 -10.58 4.42
CA ALA A 67 12.06 -11.88 3.76
C ALA A 67 12.95 -11.79 2.51
N MET A 68 12.73 -10.76 1.68
CA MET A 68 13.54 -10.49 0.50
C MET A 68 15.01 -10.25 0.86
N LYS A 69 15.28 -9.41 1.88
CA LYS A 69 16.62 -9.14 2.40
C LYS A 69 17.31 -10.42 2.85
N THR A 70 16.68 -11.15 3.76
CA THR A 70 17.23 -12.41 4.32
C THR A 70 17.56 -13.41 3.23
N ARG A 71 16.66 -13.56 2.25
CA ARG A 71 16.88 -14.47 1.13
C ARG A 71 18.02 -14.02 0.23
N LEU A 72 18.08 -12.73 -0.13
CA LEU A 72 19.12 -12.16 -0.98
C LEU A 72 20.50 -12.33 -0.34
N GLU A 73 20.64 -12.02 0.95
CA GLU A 73 21.89 -12.22 1.70
C GLU A 73 22.34 -13.69 1.69
N ALA A 74 21.39 -14.61 1.90
CA ALA A 74 21.67 -16.04 1.93
C ALA A 74 22.17 -16.56 0.58
N ILE A 75 21.46 -16.28 -0.53
CA ILE A 75 21.79 -16.83 -1.86
C ILE A 75 22.97 -16.14 -2.52
N SER A 76 23.25 -14.88 -2.17
CA SER A 76 24.42 -14.15 -2.65
C SER A 76 25.71 -14.43 -1.86
N GLY A 77 25.64 -15.25 -0.79
CA GLY A 77 26.76 -15.48 0.12
C GLY A 77 27.21 -14.19 0.83
N GLY A 78 26.28 -13.28 1.10
CA GLY A 78 26.50 -11.98 1.75
C GLY A 78 27.11 -10.90 0.87
N THR A 79 27.25 -11.14 -0.45
CA THR A 79 27.76 -10.12 -1.39
C THR A 79 26.73 -9.08 -1.79
N MET A 80 25.43 -9.36 -1.56
CA MET A 80 24.34 -8.41 -1.73
C MET A 80 23.48 -8.34 -0.47
N SER A 81 22.92 -7.17 -0.19
CA SER A 81 21.98 -6.92 0.91
C SER A 81 20.94 -5.89 0.51
N ILE A 82 19.92 -5.70 1.36
CA ILE A 82 18.88 -4.66 1.22
C ILE A 82 18.88 -3.79 2.47
N GLU A 83 18.97 -2.47 2.26
CA GLU A 83 18.68 -1.47 3.29
C GLU A 83 17.20 -1.06 3.17
N ILE A 84 16.44 -1.20 4.26
CA ILE A 84 14.98 -1.02 4.26
C ILE A 84 14.64 0.32 4.92
N PHE A 85 13.85 1.13 4.20
CA PHE A 85 13.32 2.41 4.62
C PHE A 85 11.80 2.31 4.75
N ALA A 86 11.34 1.98 5.96
CA ALA A 86 9.94 1.82 6.28
C ALA A 86 9.28 3.15 6.69
N ASN A 87 7.94 3.17 6.78
CA ASN A 87 7.17 4.25 7.44
C ASN A 87 7.36 5.65 6.81
N ASP A 88 7.46 5.73 5.49
CA ASP A 88 7.73 6.99 4.78
C ASP A 88 9.01 7.72 5.28
N SER A 89 10.00 6.97 5.79
CA SER A 89 11.23 7.56 6.36
C SER A 89 12.06 8.35 5.34
N LEU A 90 11.81 8.16 4.04
CA LEU A 90 12.43 8.94 2.95
C LEU A 90 11.57 10.12 2.48
N GLY A 91 10.49 10.44 3.18
CA GLY A 91 9.56 11.52 2.83
C GLY A 91 8.17 11.04 2.43
N SER A 92 7.38 11.91 1.78
CA SER A 92 6.03 11.58 1.32
C SER A 92 6.01 10.50 0.25
N LEU A 93 4.81 9.98 -0.06
CA LEU A 93 4.62 9.03 -1.18
C LEU A 93 5.20 9.58 -2.51
N ASN A 94 5.02 10.88 -2.78
CA ASN A 94 5.60 11.52 -3.96
C ASN A 94 7.13 11.57 -3.91
N ASP A 95 7.72 11.84 -2.74
CA ASP A 95 9.18 11.83 -2.56
C ASP A 95 9.74 10.43 -2.77
N ALA A 96 9.05 9.40 -2.28
CA ALA A 96 9.41 8.00 -2.50
C ALA A 96 9.36 7.63 -3.99
N TRP A 97 8.33 8.07 -4.73
CA TRP A 97 8.23 7.86 -6.18
C TRP A 97 9.32 8.61 -6.95
N ASN A 98 9.60 9.86 -6.59
CA ASN A 98 10.69 10.64 -7.20
C ASN A 98 12.06 9.97 -6.96
N SER A 99 12.30 9.49 -5.73
CA SER A 99 13.54 8.79 -5.37
C SER A 99 13.70 7.46 -6.09
N PHE A 100 12.60 6.74 -6.31
CA PHE A 100 12.57 5.52 -7.11
C PHE A 100 12.80 5.81 -8.60
N GLY A 101 12.11 6.81 -9.16
CA GLY A 101 12.21 7.20 -10.57
C GLY A 101 13.60 7.70 -10.96
N ASN A 102 14.30 8.43 -10.07
CA ASN A 102 15.66 8.93 -10.33
C ASN A 102 16.78 7.95 -9.91
N GLY A 103 16.44 6.74 -9.45
CA GLY A 103 17.40 5.71 -9.08
C GLY A 103 18.10 5.91 -7.74
N THR A 104 17.66 6.84 -6.89
CA THR A 104 18.15 6.98 -5.51
C THR A 104 17.70 5.81 -4.64
N VAL A 105 16.52 5.26 -4.92
CA VAL A 105 15.95 4.05 -4.33
C VAL A 105 15.85 3.00 -5.43
N ASP A 106 16.29 1.77 -5.14
CA ASP A 106 16.35 0.68 -6.09
C ASP A 106 15.07 -0.16 -6.14
N LEU A 107 14.42 -0.32 -4.98
CA LEU A 107 13.27 -1.19 -4.76
C LEU A 107 12.16 -0.44 -4.02
N ARG A 108 10.92 -0.79 -4.33
CA ARG A 108 9.74 -0.26 -3.63
C ARG A 108 8.72 -1.38 -3.39
N ILE A 109 8.11 -1.40 -2.20
CA ILE A 109 6.92 -2.20 -1.93
C ILE A 109 5.75 -1.26 -1.69
N GLY A 110 4.67 -1.45 -2.44
CA GLY A 110 3.47 -0.62 -2.38
C GLY A 110 2.66 -0.69 -3.67
N THR A 111 1.67 0.18 -3.79
CA THR A 111 0.93 0.34 -5.06
C THR A 111 1.85 0.91 -6.14
N ALA A 112 1.78 0.40 -7.36
CA ALA A 112 2.46 0.97 -8.51
C ALA A 112 1.79 2.30 -8.92
N ASP A 113 2.58 3.22 -9.47
CA ASP A 113 2.09 4.50 -10.00
C ASP A 113 1.55 4.35 -11.42
N ILE A 114 0.62 3.44 -11.56
CA ILE A 114 -0.09 3.19 -12.83
C ILE A 114 -1.58 3.02 -12.60
N PRO A 115 -2.45 3.63 -13.41
CA PRO A 115 -3.91 3.52 -13.25
C PRO A 115 -4.44 2.10 -13.48
N GLN A 116 -3.70 1.26 -14.21
CA GLN A 116 -4.04 -0.16 -14.46
C GLN A 116 -4.13 -0.97 -13.16
N GLN A 117 -3.24 -0.75 -12.19
CA GLN A 117 -3.37 -1.40 -10.88
C GLN A 117 -4.69 -1.01 -10.20
N GLY A 118 -5.08 0.25 -10.32
CA GLY A 118 -6.37 0.71 -9.81
C GLY A 118 -7.54 -0.03 -10.44
N ALA A 119 -7.54 -0.22 -11.77
CA ALA A 119 -8.57 -0.99 -12.47
C ALA A 119 -8.61 -2.46 -12.00
N ILE A 120 -7.44 -3.09 -11.86
CA ILE A 120 -7.33 -4.48 -11.37
C ILE A 120 -7.94 -4.60 -9.95
N MET A 121 -7.75 -3.62 -9.09
CA MET A 121 -8.35 -3.63 -7.74
C MET A 121 -9.89 -3.62 -7.75
N TRP A 122 -10.52 -3.11 -8.82
CA TRP A 122 -11.97 -3.06 -9.00
C TRP A 122 -12.55 -4.24 -9.79
N LEU A 123 -11.76 -5.20 -10.22
CA LEU A 123 -12.24 -6.34 -11.01
C LEU A 123 -13.31 -7.19 -10.29
N PRO A 124 -13.35 -7.31 -8.95
CA PRO A 124 -14.50 -7.93 -8.29
C PRO A 124 -15.83 -7.25 -8.62
N LEU A 125 -15.84 -5.92 -8.75
CA LEU A 125 -17.03 -5.15 -9.16
C LEU A 125 -17.23 -5.18 -10.68
N LEU A 126 -16.15 -4.99 -11.45
CA LEU A 126 -16.24 -4.77 -12.91
C LEU A 126 -16.47 -6.05 -13.69
N ALA A 127 -15.94 -7.17 -13.20
CA ALA A 127 -15.90 -8.45 -13.91
C ALA A 127 -16.45 -9.63 -13.09
N ASP A 128 -17.03 -9.36 -11.91
CA ASP A 128 -17.53 -10.38 -10.96
C ASP A 128 -16.46 -11.45 -10.64
N THR A 129 -15.17 -11.04 -10.63
CA THR A 129 -14.04 -11.94 -10.43
C THR A 129 -13.72 -12.06 -8.94
N ASP A 130 -13.62 -13.28 -8.43
CA ASP A 130 -13.21 -13.49 -7.03
C ASP A 130 -11.73 -13.21 -6.80
N LYS A 131 -11.38 -13.00 -5.51
CA LYS A 131 -10.04 -12.65 -5.07
C LYS A 131 -8.97 -13.68 -5.49
N ASP A 132 -9.29 -14.96 -5.40
CA ASP A 132 -8.31 -16.03 -5.63
C ASP A 132 -8.02 -16.17 -7.13
N THR A 133 -9.05 -16.03 -7.97
CA THR A 133 -8.90 -15.95 -9.44
C THR A 133 -8.05 -14.75 -9.83
N LEU A 134 -8.27 -13.58 -9.23
CA LEU A 134 -7.43 -12.38 -9.46
C LEU A 134 -6.00 -12.60 -8.99
N GLN A 135 -5.81 -13.19 -7.82
CA GLN A 135 -4.47 -13.49 -7.30
C GLN A 135 -3.71 -14.43 -8.24
N ALA A 136 -4.38 -15.45 -8.78
CA ALA A 136 -3.78 -16.36 -9.76
C ALA A 136 -3.44 -15.65 -11.08
N ALA A 137 -4.34 -14.80 -11.59
CA ALA A 137 -4.11 -14.04 -12.82
C ALA A 137 -2.99 -13.00 -12.68
N CYS A 138 -2.73 -12.49 -11.47
CA CYS A 138 -1.61 -11.60 -11.17
C CYS A 138 -0.35 -12.33 -10.70
N GLY A 139 -0.40 -13.65 -10.49
CA GLY A 139 0.74 -14.50 -10.16
C GLY A 139 1.69 -14.68 -11.35
N GLN A 140 2.81 -15.37 -11.12
CA GLN A 140 3.79 -15.63 -12.18
C GLN A 140 3.15 -16.38 -13.36
N GLY A 141 3.32 -15.84 -14.59
CA GLY A 141 2.73 -16.40 -15.82
C GLY A 141 1.24 -16.13 -16.00
N GLY A 142 0.61 -15.38 -15.10
CA GLY A 142 -0.80 -14.99 -15.23
C GLY A 142 -1.01 -13.88 -16.27
N ALA A 143 -2.21 -13.84 -16.86
CA ALA A 143 -2.52 -12.90 -17.93
C ALA A 143 -2.51 -11.44 -17.45
N LEU A 144 -3.06 -11.16 -16.28
CA LEU A 144 -3.01 -9.81 -15.68
C LEU A 144 -1.59 -9.41 -15.29
N ARG A 145 -0.75 -10.38 -14.86
CA ARG A 145 0.65 -10.13 -14.54
C ARG A 145 1.40 -9.61 -15.75
N SER A 146 1.26 -10.25 -16.90
CA SER A 146 1.93 -9.85 -18.14
C SER A 146 1.56 -8.43 -18.57
N LEU A 147 0.28 -8.09 -18.53
CA LEU A 147 -0.16 -6.71 -18.79
C LEU A 147 0.43 -5.72 -17.78
N PHE A 148 0.39 -6.07 -16.50
CA PHE A 148 0.91 -5.21 -15.45
C PHE A 148 2.42 -4.95 -15.57
N GLU A 149 3.19 -5.96 -15.99
CA GLU A 149 4.63 -5.85 -16.28
C GLU A 149 4.87 -4.92 -17.47
N GLU A 150 4.10 -5.04 -18.56
CA GLU A 150 4.18 -4.17 -19.74
C GLU A 150 3.99 -2.69 -19.35
N TYR A 151 2.92 -2.36 -18.64
CA TYR A 151 2.64 -0.99 -18.21
C TYR A 151 3.69 -0.42 -17.24
N SER A 152 4.21 -1.27 -16.37
CA SER A 152 5.24 -0.87 -15.42
C SER A 152 6.56 -0.56 -16.11
N LEU A 153 6.89 -1.25 -17.21
CA LEU A 153 8.08 -0.97 -18.00
C LEU A 153 8.07 0.43 -18.59
N GLU A 154 6.93 0.96 -19.01
CA GLU A 154 6.80 2.33 -19.50
C GLU A 154 7.18 3.37 -18.43
N LYS A 155 7.06 3.01 -17.15
CA LYS A 155 7.44 3.82 -15.98
C LYS A 155 8.83 3.50 -15.43
N ASN A 156 9.69 2.88 -16.24
CA ASN A 156 11.03 2.45 -15.82
C ASN A 156 11.00 1.54 -14.56
N SER A 157 9.96 0.75 -14.42
CA SER A 157 9.69 -0.11 -13.28
C SER A 157 9.54 -1.57 -13.70
N LEU A 158 10.11 -2.49 -12.92
CA LEU A 158 9.95 -3.94 -13.07
C LEU A 158 9.09 -4.46 -11.94
N VAL A 159 8.05 -5.22 -12.24
CA VAL A 159 7.25 -5.94 -11.24
C VAL A 159 7.96 -7.25 -10.91
N LEU A 160 8.49 -7.35 -9.69
CA LEU A 160 9.17 -8.56 -9.21
C LEU A 160 8.24 -9.50 -8.45
N GLY A 161 7.18 -8.95 -7.83
CA GLY A 161 6.21 -9.72 -7.06
C GLY A 161 4.88 -8.96 -6.89
N VAL A 162 3.82 -9.71 -6.61
CA VAL A 162 2.49 -9.20 -6.25
C VAL A 162 2.12 -9.80 -4.90
N LEU A 163 1.98 -8.95 -3.88
CA LEU A 163 1.60 -9.41 -2.55
C LEU A 163 0.13 -9.86 -2.52
N PRO A 164 -0.28 -10.69 -1.55
CA PRO A 164 -1.62 -11.26 -1.50
C PRO A 164 -2.71 -10.20 -1.49
N MET A 165 -3.69 -10.40 -2.34
CA MET A 165 -4.87 -9.56 -2.42
C MET A 165 -5.76 -9.74 -1.20
N GLN A 166 -6.36 -8.67 -0.73
CA GLN A 166 -7.30 -8.64 0.38
C GLN A 166 -8.55 -7.86 -0.01
N TYR A 167 -9.72 -8.37 0.33
CA TYR A 167 -10.93 -7.56 0.22
C TYR A 167 -10.89 -6.38 1.19
N ARG A 168 -11.40 -5.25 0.73
CA ARG A 168 -11.65 -4.09 1.61
C ARG A 168 -12.99 -4.29 2.31
N VAL A 169 -13.07 -3.83 3.54
CA VAL A 169 -14.28 -3.84 4.37
C VAL A 169 -14.66 -2.41 4.71
N LEU A 170 -15.93 -2.13 4.81
CA LEU A 170 -16.43 -0.85 5.34
C LEU A 170 -16.33 -0.89 6.86
N ALA A 171 -15.67 0.12 7.44
CA ALA A 171 -15.53 0.31 8.89
C ALA A 171 -16.24 1.63 9.27
N SER A 172 -17.17 1.60 10.23
CA SER A 172 -18.06 2.74 10.48
C SER A 172 -18.45 2.90 11.95
N ASN A 173 -18.96 4.08 12.29
CA ASN A 173 -19.57 4.40 13.58
C ASN A 173 -21.10 4.38 13.54
N ILE A 174 -21.67 4.09 12.37
CA ILE A 174 -23.11 3.86 12.15
C ILE A 174 -23.26 2.42 11.63
N PRO A 175 -24.21 1.62 12.14
CA PRO A 175 -24.43 0.27 11.65
C PRO A 175 -24.87 0.31 10.17
N VAL A 176 -24.25 -0.52 9.35
CA VAL A 176 -24.59 -0.68 7.94
C VAL A 176 -24.99 -2.13 7.70
N GLU A 177 -26.26 -2.40 7.89
CA GLU A 177 -26.89 -3.73 7.78
C GLU A 177 -27.52 -3.95 6.38
N ASN A 178 -27.72 -2.86 5.64
CA ASN A 178 -28.27 -2.83 4.28
C ASN A 178 -27.71 -1.64 3.49
N LYS A 179 -27.96 -1.60 2.19
CA LYS A 179 -27.50 -0.55 1.28
C LYS A 179 -28.00 0.83 1.66
N GLU A 180 -29.24 0.96 2.13
CA GLU A 180 -29.87 2.24 2.48
C GLU A 180 -29.16 2.93 3.65
N ASN A 181 -28.61 2.16 4.60
CA ASN A 181 -27.86 2.71 5.73
C ASN A 181 -26.61 3.47 5.29
N MET A 182 -26.04 3.18 4.13
CA MET A 182 -24.86 3.88 3.59
C MET A 182 -25.12 5.37 3.37
N ARG A 183 -26.36 5.78 3.11
CA ARG A 183 -26.74 7.20 2.95
C ARG A 183 -26.47 8.06 4.19
N GLN A 184 -26.33 7.45 5.36
CA GLN A 184 -26.06 8.15 6.62
C GLN A 184 -24.56 8.39 6.85
N LEU A 185 -23.70 7.85 5.98
CA LEU A 185 -22.27 7.95 6.14
C LEU A 185 -21.72 9.28 5.66
N THR A 186 -20.76 9.80 6.41
CA THR A 186 -19.73 10.72 5.90
C THR A 186 -18.47 9.89 5.69
N MET A 187 -18.30 9.47 4.46
CA MET A 187 -17.30 8.48 4.09
C MET A 187 -15.93 9.13 3.83
N ARG A 188 -14.88 8.56 4.41
CA ARG A 188 -13.51 8.90 4.03
C ARG A 188 -13.18 8.35 2.66
N THR A 189 -12.59 9.18 1.80
CA THR A 189 -12.02 8.79 0.53
C THR A 189 -10.51 9.04 0.48
N ILE A 190 -9.85 8.48 -0.53
CA ILE A 190 -8.39 8.59 -0.71
C ILE A 190 -8.00 9.59 -1.80
N GLY A 191 -8.97 10.36 -2.30
CA GLY A 191 -8.73 11.40 -3.31
C GLY A 191 -8.50 10.88 -4.73
N ASN A 192 -8.79 9.60 -5.03
CA ASN A 192 -8.75 9.09 -6.40
C ASN A 192 -10.15 8.97 -7.01
N GLY A 193 -10.22 9.03 -8.34
CA GLY A 193 -11.49 9.10 -9.06
C GLY A 193 -12.40 7.90 -8.81
N GLY A 194 -11.88 6.67 -8.91
CA GLY A 194 -12.68 5.47 -8.71
C GLY A 194 -13.24 5.35 -7.29
N ASP A 195 -12.42 5.69 -6.29
CA ASP A 195 -12.87 5.71 -4.89
C ASP A 195 -13.96 6.76 -4.65
N ASN A 196 -13.74 7.97 -5.17
CA ASN A 196 -14.72 9.04 -5.05
C ASN A 196 -16.03 8.72 -5.79
N ALA A 197 -15.96 8.19 -7.02
CA ALA A 197 -17.14 7.83 -7.80
C ALA A 197 -18.00 6.77 -7.07
N TYR A 198 -17.36 5.74 -6.54
CA TYR A 198 -18.03 4.66 -5.81
C TYR A 198 -18.76 5.20 -4.56
N TRP A 199 -18.04 5.90 -3.69
CA TRP A 199 -18.59 6.34 -2.43
C TRP A 199 -19.56 7.51 -2.55
N GLN A 200 -19.42 8.41 -3.54
CA GLN A 200 -20.40 9.47 -3.81
C GLN A 200 -21.77 8.93 -4.22
N ILE A 201 -21.81 7.78 -4.90
CA ILE A 201 -23.07 7.13 -5.28
C ILE A 201 -23.77 6.54 -4.05
N LEU A 202 -23.01 5.91 -3.15
CA LEU A 202 -23.56 5.13 -2.04
C LEU A 202 -23.81 5.98 -0.78
N CYS A 203 -22.97 6.96 -0.51
CA CYS A 203 -22.96 7.68 0.76
C CYS A 203 -23.60 9.07 0.65
N GLY A 204 -23.97 9.64 1.80
CA GLY A 204 -24.53 10.99 1.86
C GLY A 204 -23.46 12.06 1.62
N LYS A 205 -22.26 11.83 2.13
CA LYS A 205 -21.11 12.74 2.02
C LYS A 205 -19.80 11.97 1.92
N THR A 206 -18.83 12.57 1.25
CA THR A 206 -17.45 12.09 1.18
C THR A 206 -16.47 13.17 1.62
N LYS A 207 -15.33 12.77 2.17
CA LYS A 207 -14.24 13.67 2.54
C LYS A 207 -12.90 12.98 2.32
N ASP A 208 -12.00 13.65 1.60
CA ASP A 208 -10.65 13.13 1.41
C ASP A 208 -9.82 13.32 2.68
N VAL A 209 -9.29 12.22 3.20
CA VAL A 209 -8.45 12.20 4.40
C VAL A 209 -7.29 11.24 4.19
N ASN A 210 -6.07 11.74 4.42
CA ASN A 210 -4.87 10.91 4.40
C ASN A 210 -4.95 9.82 5.49
N VAL A 211 -4.45 8.61 5.20
CA VAL A 211 -4.56 7.45 6.10
C VAL A 211 -3.92 7.70 7.46
N GLN A 212 -2.81 8.44 7.53
CA GLN A 212 -2.13 8.78 8.78
C GLN A 212 -2.98 9.71 9.69
N LYS A 213 -3.90 10.47 9.11
CA LYS A 213 -4.83 11.37 9.83
C LYS A 213 -6.21 10.74 10.08
N LEU A 214 -6.47 9.56 9.52
CA LEU A 214 -7.80 8.95 9.52
C LEU A 214 -8.33 8.65 10.93
N ALA A 215 -7.50 8.08 11.80
CA ALA A 215 -7.92 7.80 13.18
C ALA A 215 -8.37 9.07 13.93
N LEU A 216 -7.65 10.17 13.73
CA LEU A 216 -8.00 11.48 14.31
C LEU A 216 -9.29 12.03 13.70
N ALA A 217 -9.46 11.96 12.39
CA ALA A 217 -10.67 12.44 11.70
C ALA A 217 -11.93 11.67 12.13
N LEU A 218 -11.83 10.36 12.37
CA LEU A 218 -12.89 9.54 12.94
C LEU A 218 -13.21 9.93 14.39
N GLN A 219 -12.18 10.16 15.21
CA GLN A 219 -12.32 10.60 16.59
C GLN A 219 -13.01 11.99 16.68
N GLN A 220 -12.65 12.90 15.79
CA GLN A 220 -13.21 14.24 15.69
C GLN A 220 -14.58 14.28 14.99
N LYS A 221 -15.04 13.12 14.50
CA LYS A 221 -16.30 12.98 13.74
C LYS A 221 -16.33 13.80 12.44
N GLU A 222 -15.17 14.10 11.88
CA GLU A 222 -15.08 14.73 10.55
C GLU A 222 -15.55 13.77 9.46
N VAL A 223 -15.29 12.47 9.68
CA VAL A 223 -15.86 11.33 8.96
C VAL A 223 -16.39 10.32 9.98
N ASN A 224 -17.35 9.50 9.61
CA ASN A 224 -17.88 8.44 10.46
C ASN A 224 -17.71 7.04 9.85
N ALA A 225 -17.09 6.96 8.69
CA ALA A 225 -16.81 5.72 7.99
C ALA A 225 -15.55 5.81 7.13
N CYS A 226 -14.92 4.68 6.92
CA CYS A 226 -13.83 4.47 5.99
C CYS A 226 -13.87 3.04 5.45
N ASP A 227 -13.17 2.75 4.37
CA ASP A 227 -12.91 1.38 3.95
C ASP A 227 -11.40 1.10 3.97
N ASN A 228 -11.05 -0.12 4.31
CA ASN A 228 -9.69 -0.62 4.22
C ASN A 228 -9.67 -2.15 4.33
N THR A 229 -8.50 -2.78 4.17
CA THR A 229 -8.33 -4.19 4.52
C THR A 229 -8.33 -4.38 6.03
N LEU A 230 -8.66 -5.58 6.51
CA LEU A 230 -8.64 -5.89 7.94
C LEU A 230 -7.25 -5.63 8.56
N THR A 231 -6.20 -6.04 7.85
CA THR A 231 -4.82 -5.86 8.30
C THR A 231 -4.44 -4.39 8.42
N ASN A 232 -4.80 -3.57 7.43
CA ASN A 232 -4.53 -2.13 7.45
C ASN A 232 -5.34 -1.38 8.52
N LEU A 233 -6.59 -1.80 8.81
CA LEU A 233 -7.36 -1.23 9.93
C LEU A 233 -6.65 -1.44 11.26
N VAL A 234 -5.99 -2.59 11.44
CA VAL A 234 -5.18 -2.89 12.63
C VAL A 234 -3.87 -2.12 12.62
N GLU A 235 -3.16 -2.10 11.50
CA GLU A 235 -1.87 -1.45 11.32
C GLU A 235 -1.93 0.04 11.65
N TYR A 236 -2.90 0.76 11.08
CA TYR A 236 -3.09 2.19 11.32
C TYR A 236 -3.89 2.51 12.60
N GLY A 237 -4.26 1.50 13.37
CA GLY A 237 -5.03 1.67 14.61
C GLY A 237 -6.46 2.20 14.42
N THR A 238 -6.93 2.28 13.18
CA THR A 238 -8.24 2.82 12.80
C THR A 238 -9.39 2.04 13.42
N TYR A 239 -9.22 0.73 13.60
CA TYR A 239 -10.22 -0.15 14.23
C TYR A 239 -10.63 0.29 15.64
N LYS A 240 -9.78 1.04 16.36
CA LYS A 240 -10.09 1.58 17.70
C LYS A 240 -11.09 2.73 17.67
N GLN A 241 -11.34 3.30 16.50
CA GLN A 241 -12.19 4.47 16.30
C GLN A 241 -13.53 4.13 15.63
N VAL A 242 -13.81 2.86 15.35
CA VAL A 242 -15.03 2.40 14.69
C VAL A 242 -15.75 1.35 15.55
N ARG A 243 -17.04 1.17 15.31
CA ARG A 243 -17.90 0.24 16.07
C ARG A 243 -18.42 -0.91 15.23
N TYR A 244 -18.39 -0.77 13.91
CA TYR A 244 -19.01 -1.69 12.98
C TYR A 244 -18.08 -1.96 11.80
N LEU A 245 -18.08 -3.21 11.34
CA LEU A 245 -17.53 -3.62 10.07
C LEU A 245 -18.66 -4.17 9.21
N THR A 246 -18.67 -3.81 7.92
CA THR A 246 -19.56 -4.44 6.93
C THR A 246 -18.70 -5.01 5.81
N LYS A 247 -18.88 -6.30 5.52
CA LYS A 247 -18.15 -6.96 4.45
C LYS A 247 -18.72 -6.52 3.10
N LEU A 248 -17.82 -6.01 2.26
CA LEU A 248 -18.06 -5.69 0.85
C LEU A 248 -17.09 -6.54 0.02
N ALA A 249 -17.54 -7.15 -1.06
CA ALA A 249 -16.69 -7.97 -1.91
C ALA A 249 -16.43 -7.31 -3.28
N ASP A 250 -16.50 -6.00 -3.33
CA ASP A 250 -16.50 -5.22 -4.57
C ASP A 250 -15.11 -4.75 -5.00
N ARG A 251 -14.14 -4.73 -4.07
CA ARG A 251 -12.80 -4.22 -4.32
C ARG A 251 -11.75 -4.95 -3.49
N VAL A 252 -10.61 -5.25 -4.12
CA VAL A 252 -9.42 -5.75 -3.45
C VAL A 252 -8.36 -4.66 -3.29
N TYR A 253 -7.41 -4.89 -2.42
CA TYR A 253 -6.18 -4.13 -2.29
C TYR A 253 -5.00 -5.09 -2.33
N PHE A 254 -3.90 -4.67 -2.95
CA PHE A 254 -2.62 -5.38 -2.95
C PHE A 254 -1.46 -4.43 -3.18
N ASP A 255 -0.30 -4.81 -2.66
CA ASP A 255 0.96 -4.17 -2.92
C ASP A 255 1.77 -4.98 -3.92
N THR A 256 2.74 -4.33 -4.54
CA THR A 256 3.68 -4.93 -5.49
C THR A 256 5.10 -4.73 -5.02
N ILE A 257 5.98 -5.66 -5.38
CA ILE A 257 7.42 -5.52 -5.23
C ILE A 257 7.95 -5.00 -6.56
N LEU A 258 8.41 -3.76 -6.57
CA LEU A 258 8.90 -3.06 -7.76
C LEU A 258 10.40 -2.85 -7.67
N MET A 259 11.09 -2.93 -8.82
CA MET A 259 12.49 -2.57 -8.94
C MET A 259 12.70 -1.56 -10.07
N ASN A 260 13.54 -0.57 -9.84
CA ASN A 260 13.99 0.36 -10.88
C ASN A 260 14.71 -0.42 -11.99
N ARG A 261 14.25 -0.25 -13.24
CA ARG A 261 14.76 -1.00 -14.41
C ARG A 261 16.23 -0.73 -14.66
N GLN A 262 16.65 0.54 -14.65
CA GLN A 262 18.04 0.91 -14.90
C GLN A 262 18.97 0.30 -13.85
N ARG A 263 18.50 0.23 -12.59
CA ARG A 263 19.25 -0.45 -11.53
C ARG A 263 19.37 -1.94 -11.77
N MET A 264 18.25 -2.61 -12.15
CA MET A 264 18.30 -4.03 -12.52
C MET A 264 19.26 -4.28 -13.67
N ASP A 265 19.20 -3.48 -14.73
CA ASP A 265 20.04 -3.61 -15.92
C ASP A 265 21.54 -3.38 -15.62
N SER A 266 21.86 -2.65 -14.54
CA SER A 266 23.24 -2.44 -14.07
C SER A 266 23.84 -3.64 -13.29
N LEU A 267 23.02 -4.61 -12.94
CA LEU A 267 23.45 -5.82 -12.22
C LEU A 267 23.95 -6.90 -13.19
N THR A 268 24.85 -7.76 -12.74
CA THR A 268 25.21 -8.96 -13.49
C THR A 268 24.02 -9.93 -13.59
N GLU A 269 24.01 -10.83 -14.55
CA GLU A 269 22.95 -11.83 -14.72
C GLU A 269 22.69 -12.63 -13.44
N SER A 270 23.76 -13.06 -12.74
CA SER A 270 23.61 -13.76 -11.47
C SER A 270 22.96 -12.90 -10.39
N GLN A 271 23.35 -11.62 -10.29
CA GLN A 271 22.75 -10.68 -9.34
C GLN A 271 21.28 -10.40 -9.67
N GLN A 272 20.94 -10.25 -10.93
CA GLN A 272 19.56 -10.09 -11.39
C GLN A 272 18.70 -11.30 -10.99
N GLN A 273 19.23 -12.51 -11.19
CA GLN A 273 18.55 -13.75 -10.83
C GLN A 273 18.36 -13.83 -9.30
N TRP A 274 19.37 -13.49 -8.49
CA TRP A 274 19.23 -13.47 -7.03
C TRP A 274 18.17 -12.49 -6.55
N VAL A 275 18.07 -11.31 -7.17
CA VAL A 275 17.03 -10.32 -6.84
C VAL A 275 15.65 -10.88 -7.16
N ARG A 276 15.48 -11.52 -8.33
CA ARG A 276 14.19 -12.16 -8.71
C ARG A 276 13.82 -13.30 -7.77
N ASP A 277 14.77 -14.17 -7.43
CA ASP A 277 14.56 -15.29 -6.52
C ASP A 277 14.21 -14.82 -5.10
N ALA A 278 14.85 -13.73 -4.64
CA ALA A 278 14.55 -13.13 -3.35
C ALA A 278 13.14 -12.51 -3.31
N ALA A 279 12.72 -11.83 -4.38
CA ALA A 279 11.37 -11.28 -4.50
C ALA A 279 10.30 -12.38 -4.57
N ALA A 280 10.53 -13.43 -5.36
CA ALA A 280 9.61 -14.58 -5.44
C ALA A 280 9.50 -15.33 -4.09
N TYR A 281 10.60 -15.42 -3.33
CA TYR A 281 10.58 -15.97 -1.98
C TYR A 281 9.73 -15.10 -1.04
N ALA A 282 9.89 -13.77 -1.08
CA ALA A 282 9.11 -12.85 -0.28
C ALA A 282 7.61 -12.94 -0.61
N GLU A 283 7.25 -12.89 -1.90
CA GLU A 283 5.86 -13.04 -2.36
C GLU A 283 5.21 -14.32 -1.81
N ARG A 284 5.89 -15.48 -1.94
CA ARG A 284 5.39 -16.75 -1.44
C ARG A 284 5.24 -16.76 0.08
N THR A 285 6.26 -16.28 0.82
CA THR A 285 6.25 -16.24 2.28
C THR A 285 5.06 -15.43 2.82
N ILE A 286 4.78 -14.28 2.20
CA ILE A 286 3.65 -13.45 2.61
C ILE A 286 2.32 -14.09 2.19
N SER A 287 2.25 -14.73 1.02
CA SER A 287 1.04 -15.43 0.57
C SER A 287 0.64 -16.56 1.51
N GLU A 288 1.61 -17.34 1.99
CA GLU A 288 1.38 -18.41 2.96
C GLU A 288 0.94 -17.87 4.34
N ALA A 289 1.44 -16.71 4.75
CA ALA A 289 1.11 -16.09 6.04
C ALA A 289 -0.23 -15.33 6.02
N GLN A 290 -0.72 -14.90 4.85
CA GLN A 290 -1.84 -13.95 4.73
C GLN A 290 -3.16 -14.42 5.37
N PRO A 291 -3.62 -15.68 5.21
CA PRO A 291 -4.86 -16.13 5.87
C PRO A 291 -4.80 -16.02 7.41
N GLY A 292 -3.64 -16.34 7.98
CA GLY A 292 -3.40 -16.19 9.43
C GLY A 292 -3.42 -14.72 9.86
N ARG A 293 -2.86 -13.81 9.05
CA ARG A 293 -2.86 -12.36 9.31
C ARG A 293 -4.27 -11.77 9.26
N GLU A 294 -5.06 -12.11 8.26
CA GLU A 294 -6.48 -11.67 8.15
C GLU A 294 -7.30 -12.16 9.35
N LYS A 295 -7.15 -13.43 9.72
CA LYS A 295 -7.82 -14.02 10.89
C LYS A 295 -7.44 -13.30 12.19
N ALA A 296 -6.16 -13.11 12.45
CA ALA A 296 -5.67 -12.41 13.64
C ALA A 296 -6.13 -10.95 13.69
N ALA A 297 -6.19 -10.27 12.52
CA ALA A 297 -6.70 -8.92 12.44
C ALA A 297 -8.19 -8.85 12.80
N LEU A 298 -9.00 -9.76 12.25
CA LEU A 298 -10.44 -9.84 12.57
C LEU A 298 -10.68 -10.14 14.05
N GLU A 299 -9.96 -11.09 14.62
CA GLU A 299 -10.02 -11.43 16.06
C GLU A 299 -9.65 -10.21 16.92
N LYS A 300 -8.60 -9.49 16.57
CA LYS A 300 -8.18 -8.27 17.29
C LYS A 300 -9.22 -7.17 17.21
N ILE A 301 -9.86 -6.98 16.06
CA ILE A 301 -10.91 -5.98 15.86
C ILE A 301 -12.16 -6.34 16.67
N THR A 302 -12.62 -7.58 16.60
CA THR A 302 -13.82 -8.03 17.31
C THR A 302 -13.63 -8.07 18.82
N ALA A 303 -12.42 -8.35 19.29
CA ALA A 303 -12.08 -8.27 20.72
C ALA A 303 -12.22 -6.84 21.31
N GLN A 304 -12.26 -5.80 20.48
CA GLN A 304 -12.58 -4.42 20.89
C GLN A 304 -14.09 -4.13 20.93
N GLY A 305 -14.93 -5.14 20.70
CA GLY A 305 -16.39 -4.99 20.66
C GLY A 305 -16.94 -4.49 19.33
N VAL A 306 -16.13 -4.47 18.28
CA VAL A 306 -16.59 -4.11 16.92
C VAL A 306 -17.50 -5.21 16.40
N GLN A 307 -18.72 -4.86 15.99
CA GLN A 307 -19.70 -5.77 15.42
C GLN A 307 -19.48 -5.93 13.92
N VAL A 308 -19.67 -7.16 13.41
CA VAL A 308 -19.45 -7.48 11.99
C VAL A 308 -20.77 -7.81 11.34
N TYR A 309 -21.08 -7.13 10.24
CA TYR A 309 -22.25 -7.36 9.39
C TYR A 309 -21.87 -7.93 8.04
N GLU A 310 -22.75 -8.74 7.51
CA GLU A 310 -22.71 -9.19 6.13
C GLU A 310 -23.98 -8.71 5.43
N LEU A 311 -23.81 -8.05 4.29
CA LEU A 311 -24.96 -7.60 3.50
C LEU A 311 -25.65 -8.79 2.86
N SER A 312 -26.97 -8.69 2.69
CA SER A 312 -27.72 -9.64 1.90
C SER A 312 -27.22 -9.65 0.44
N GLU A 313 -27.45 -10.75 -0.27
CA GLU A 313 -27.11 -10.84 -1.70
C GLU A 313 -27.83 -9.77 -2.52
N ALA A 314 -29.08 -9.44 -2.17
CA ALA A 314 -29.83 -8.37 -2.79
C ALA A 314 -29.19 -6.98 -2.59
N ASP A 315 -28.70 -6.68 -1.38
CA ASP A 315 -27.98 -5.44 -1.10
C ASP A 315 -26.66 -5.36 -1.85
N GLN A 316 -25.87 -6.43 -1.85
CA GLN A 316 -24.61 -6.51 -2.59
C GLN A 316 -24.85 -6.33 -4.10
N SER A 317 -25.84 -7.00 -4.67
CA SER A 317 -26.24 -6.84 -6.07
C SER A 317 -26.70 -5.41 -6.36
N GLY A 318 -27.49 -4.82 -5.46
CA GLY A 318 -27.96 -3.45 -5.58
C GLY A 318 -26.83 -2.42 -5.51
N ILE A 319 -25.77 -2.67 -4.72
CA ILE A 319 -24.56 -1.85 -4.67
C ILE A 319 -23.81 -1.97 -5.99
N ARG A 320 -23.54 -3.20 -6.46
CA ARG A 320 -22.85 -3.45 -7.73
C ARG A 320 -23.56 -2.80 -8.91
N SER A 321 -24.87 -2.99 -9.02
CA SER A 321 -25.67 -2.37 -10.08
C SER A 321 -25.64 -0.84 -10.07
N ALA A 322 -25.59 -0.23 -8.88
CA ALA A 322 -25.57 1.21 -8.76
C ALA A 322 -24.20 1.85 -9.10
N THR A 323 -23.12 1.10 -8.95
CA THR A 323 -21.75 1.67 -8.97
C THR A 323 -20.90 1.18 -10.13
N ARG A 324 -21.19 0.02 -10.72
CA ARG A 324 -20.38 -0.62 -11.78
C ARG A 324 -20.13 0.30 -12.97
N ASP A 325 -21.18 0.91 -13.50
CA ASP A 325 -21.04 1.77 -14.70
C ASP A 325 -20.21 3.01 -14.43
N ALA A 326 -20.35 3.61 -13.25
CA ALA A 326 -19.55 4.78 -12.87
C ALA A 326 -18.06 4.43 -12.73
N ILE A 327 -17.75 3.28 -12.14
CA ILE A 327 -16.36 2.80 -12.04
C ILE A 327 -15.81 2.41 -13.41
N ARG A 328 -16.61 1.76 -14.26
CA ARG A 328 -16.23 1.45 -15.63
C ARG A 328 -15.92 2.70 -16.42
N GLN A 329 -16.78 3.72 -16.34
CA GLN A 329 -16.59 5.00 -17.00
C GLN A 329 -15.33 5.73 -16.51
N GLU A 330 -15.10 5.77 -15.19
CA GLU A 330 -13.91 6.38 -14.59
C GLU A 330 -12.62 5.75 -15.14
N TYR A 331 -12.53 4.42 -15.19
CA TYR A 331 -11.35 3.75 -15.70
C TYR A 331 -11.24 3.77 -17.23
N ALA A 332 -12.35 3.77 -17.97
CA ALA A 332 -12.34 3.99 -19.41
C ALA A 332 -11.82 5.40 -19.78
N GLN A 333 -12.13 6.42 -18.99
CA GLN A 333 -11.59 7.76 -19.18
C GLN A 333 -10.08 7.85 -18.87
N ARG A 334 -9.60 7.10 -17.87
CA ARG A 334 -8.20 7.12 -17.44
C ARG A 334 -7.27 6.30 -18.32
N LEU A 335 -7.74 5.15 -18.78
CA LEU A 335 -6.96 4.15 -19.52
C LEU A 335 -7.22 4.18 -21.02
N GLY A 336 -8.39 4.63 -21.43
CA GLY A 336 -8.99 4.32 -22.72
C GLY A 336 -9.84 3.05 -22.66
N GLN A 337 -10.89 3.01 -23.48
CA GLN A 337 -11.84 1.88 -23.50
C GLN A 337 -11.14 0.57 -23.90
N GLU A 338 -10.28 0.59 -24.92
CA GLU A 338 -9.56 -0.60 -25.40
C GLU A 338 -8.71 -1.22 -24.30
N GLU A 339 -8.01 -0.39 -23.55
CA GLU A 339 -7.10 -0.84 -22.51
C GLU A 339 -7.86 -1.44 -21.30
N LEU A 340 -8.96 -0.81 -20.92
CA LEU A 340 -9.84 -1.38 -19.89
C LEU A 340 -10.39 -2.75 -20.31
N GLU A 341 -10.80 -2.91 -21.59
CA GLU A 341 -11.30 -4.20 -22.10
C GLU A 341 -10.21 -5.28 -22.07
N LYS A 342 -8.97 -4.96 -22.41
CA LYS A 342 -7.85 -5.92 -22.28
C LYS A 342 -7.69 -6.41 -20.83
N ILE A 343 -7.79 -5.50 -19.85
CA ILE A 343 -7.72 -5.86 -18.42
C ILE A 343 -8.90 -6.75 -18.03
N LEU A 344 -10.12 -6.41 -18.46
CA LEU A 344 -11.31 -7.21 -18.18
C LEU A 344 -11.22 -8.62 -18.81
N GLN A 345 -10.77 -8.73 -20.05
CA GLN A 345 -10.57 -10.01 -20.73
C GLN A 345 -9.49 -10.87 -20.04
N ALA A 346 -8.38 -10.26 -19.65
CA ALA A 346 -7.30 -10.94 -18.93
C ALA A 346 -7.75 -11.45 -17.54
N ALA A 347 -8.79 -10.85 -16.95
CA ALA A 347 -9.43 -11.31 -15.72
C ALA A 347 -10.44 -12.44 -15.94
N GLY A 348 -10.67 -12.89 -17.18
CA GLY A 348 -11.65 -13.91 -17.52
C GLY A 348 -13.11 -13.40 -17.60
N ALA A 349 -13.32 -12.09 -17.64
CA ALA A 349 -14.63 -11.51 -17.87
C ALA A 349 -15.16 -11.93 -19.25
N GLN A 350 -16.35 -12.48 -19.29
CA GLN A 350 -17.05 -12.65 -20.57
C GLN A 350 -17.42 -11.25 -21.09
N THR A 351 -16.92 -10.89 -22.26
CA THR A 351 -17.31 -9.64 -22.92
C THR A 351 -18.81 -9.72 -23.23
N GLY A 352 -19.60 -9.01 -22.45
CA GLY A 352 -21.04 -8.93 -22.63
C GLY A 352 -21.45 -8.03 -23.80
N ASP A 353 -21.14 -8.46 -25.04
CA ASP A 353 -21.68 -7.88 -26.28
C ASP A 353 -21.91 -8.93 -27.37
N THR A 354 -22.64 -10.02 -27.02
CA THR A 354 -23.12 -11.00 -28.02
C THR A 354 -24.60 -11.37 -27.85
N GLU A 355 -25.41 -10.50 -27.24
CA GLU A 355 -26.85 -10.67 -27.24
C GLU A 355 -27.57 -9.45 -27.81
N LYS A 356 -27.29 -9.09 -29.08
CA LYS A 356 -28.18 -8.29 -29.91
C LYS A 356 -27.94 -8.60 -31.39
N THR A 357 -28.07 -9.84 -31.84
CA THR A 357 -28.28 -10.13 -33.24
C THR A 357 -28.73 -11.59 -33.42
N GLN A 358 -29.90 -11.90 -32.91
CA GLN A 358 -30.74 -13.04 -33.42
C GLN A 358 -32.17 -12.80 -32.95
N GLU A 359 -32.84 -11.82 -33.54
CA GLU A 359 -34.29 -11.80 -33.79
C GLU A 359 -34.50 -10.84 -34.95
N GLY A 360 -34.66 -11.41 -36.13
CA GLY A 360 -35.07 -10.77 -37.36
C GLY A 360 -35.64 -11.82 -38.29
#